data_aa7d8f8a9b4f7dc44425b20ffcf5befa
#
_entry.id   aa7d8f8a9b4f7dc44425b20ffcf5befa
#
_cell.length_a   1.000
_cell.length_b   1.000
_cell.length_c   1.000
_cell.angle_alpha   90.00
_cell.angle_beta   90.00
_cell.angle_gamma   90.00
#
_symmetry.space_group_name_H-M   'P 1'
#
loop_
_entity.id
_entity.type
_entity.pdbx_description
1 polymer ?
#
loop_
_entity_poly.entity_id
_entity_poly.type
_entity_poly.pdbx_seq_one_letter_code
_entity_poly.pdbx_strand_id
1 'polypeptide(L)'
;MNEDFDIRQEIVSPAEKEFEKALRPLKFSDFSGQNGVVENLEVFVEAAKYRGEPLDHTLLHGPPGLGKTTLSNIIANELGVGFKITSGPVLDKPGDLAGILTSLEPNDVLFIDEIHRLSPVVEEYLYSAMEDYRIDIMIDKGPSARSIQIDLNPFTLVGATTRSGLLTAPLRARFGINLHLEYYDPATLQKIIKRSAMLLKVPIEDEAAVEISRRSRGTPRIANSLLRRVRDFAQVKGNGTITYDIAQMALKALNIDQYGLDEIDNKILTTIIDKFRGGPVGVSTIATAIGEDGGTVEEVYEPFLIMEGFLKRTPRGRMVTELAYKHYNRNPYGGNIMQQDLFD
;
A
#
# COMPACT_ATOMS: atom_id res chain seq x y z
N MET A 1 29.50 -1.13 -5.70
CA MET A 1 28.59 -0.63 -4.68
C MET A 1 27.23 -1.16 -5.04
N ASN A 2 26.80 -2.27 -4.41
CA ASN A 2 25.41 -2.71 -4.52
C ASN A 2 24.62 -1.79 -3.59
N GLU A 3 23.90 -0.84 -4.16
CA GLU A 3 22.79 -0.24 -3.44
C GLU A 3 21.78 -1.36 -3.23
N ASP A 4 21.51 -1.70 -1.99
CA ASP A 4 20.54 -2.73 -1.61
C ASP A 4 19.19 -2.39 -2.25
N PHE A 5 18.72 -3.22 -3.17
CA PHE A 5 17.46 -3.01 -3.87
C PHE A 5 16.31 -3.39 -2.93
N ASP A 6 15.70 -2.39 -2.30
CA ASP A 6 14.47 -2.58 -1.53
C ASP A 6 13.25 -2.41 -2.45
N ILE A 7 12.55 -3.49 -2.69
CA ILE A 7 11.33 -3.54 -3.53
C ILE A 7 10.16 -2.75 -2.94
N ARG A 8 10.27 -2.30 -1.70
CA ARG A 8 9.22 -1.63 -0.93
C ARG A 8 9.44 -0.14 -0.79
N GLN A 9 10.64 0.36 -1.12
CA GLN A 9 10.91 1.78 -1.03
C GLN A 9 9.88 2.57 -1.81
N GLU A 10 9.38 3.63 -1.21
CA GLU A 10 8.54 4.59 -1.90
C GLU A 10 9.29 5.08 -3.14
N ILE A 11 8.55 5.17 -4.25
CA ILE A 11 9.08 5.59 -5.53
C ILE A 11 9.76 6.93 -5.38
N VAL A 12 11.09 6.92 -5.43
CA VAL A 12 11.90 8.10 -5.17
C VAL A 12 12.20 8.85 -6.48
N SER A 13 12.28 8.15 -7.62
CA SER A 13 12.66 8.78 -8.88
C SER A 13 11.44 9.26 -9.69
N PRO A 14 11.54 10.40 -10.40
CA PRO A 14 10.49 10.86 -11.32
C PRO A 14 10.13 9.82 -12.39
N ALA A 15 11.11 9.08 -12.89
CA ALA A 15 10.91 8.02 -13.87
C ALA A 15 10.11 6.83 -13.32
N GLU A 16 10.21 6.54 -12.04
CA GLU A 16 9.41 5.51 -11.39
C GLU A 16 7.96 5.95 -11.20
N LYS A 17 7.75 7.22 -10.84
CA LYS A 17 6.39 7.79 -10.76
C LYS A 17 5.69 7.78 -12.11
N GLU A 18 6.37 8.13 -13.20
CA GLU A 18 5.82 8.07 -14.56
C GLU A 18 5.53 6.63 -14.98
N PHE A 19 6.42 5.70 -14.67
CA PHE A 19 6.23 4.28 -14.94
C PHE A 19 4.98 3.73 -14.24
N GLU A 20 4.84 3.95 -12.94
CA GLU A 20 3.64 3.53 -12.21
C GLU A 20 2.37 4.19 -12.76
N LYS A 21 2.43 5.50 -13.06
CA LYS A 21 1.30 6.23 -13.62
C LYS A 21 0.82 5.62 -14.94
N ALA A 22 1.75 5.21 -15.80
CA ALA A 22 1.44 4.59 -17.09
C ALA A 22 0.76 3.22 -16.95
N LEU A 23 1.00 2.49 -15.86
CA LEU A 23 0.41 1.17 -15.60
C LEU A 23 -0.94 1.24 -14.87
N ARG A 24 -1.30 2.39 -14.28
CA ARG A 24 -2.55 2.51 -13.50
C ARG A 24 -3.78 2.38 -14.41
N PRO A 25 -4.75 1.53 -14.04
CA PRO A 25 -6.04 1.52 -14.68
C PRO A 25 -6.79 2.83 -14.47
N LEU A 26 -7.56 3.24 -15.47
CA LEU A 26 -8.34 4.48 -15.47
C LEU A 26 -9.84 4.24 -15.32
N LYS A 27 -10.30 3.00 -15.46
CA LYS A 27 -11.71 2.59 -15.36
C LYS A 27 -11.84 1.37 -14.45
N PHE A 28 -13.04 1.16 -13.91
CA PHE A 28 -13.33 -0.05 -13.13
C PHE A 28 -13.12 -1.32 -13.95
N SER A 29 -13.51 -1.32 -15.23
CA SER A 29 -13.33 -2.46 -16.14
C SER A 29 -11.87 -2.91 -16.33
N ASP A 30 -10.92 -2.02 -16.11
CA ASP A 30 -9.49 -2.28 -16.23
C ASP A 30 -8.83 -2.67 -14.90
N PHE A 31 -9.58 -2.51 -13.80
CA PHE A 31 -9.10 -2.80 -12.45
C PHE A 31 -9.33 -4.29 -12.13
N SER A 32 -8.26 -5.01 -11.83
CA SER A 32 -8.32 -6.43 -11.51
C SER A 32 -8.25 -6.65 -10.02
N GLY A 33 -9.12 -7.52 -9.49
CA GLY A 33 -9.20 -7.87 -8.07
C GLY A 33 -10.09 -6.93 -7.25
N GLN A 34 -10.19 -7.16 -5.95
CA GLN A 34 -11.09 -6.43 -5.04
C GLN A 34 -12.55 -6.44 -5.52
N ASN A 35 -13.03 -7.54 -6.09
CA ASN A 35 -14.29 -7.61 -6.84
C ASN A 35 -15.47 -7.02 -6.07
N GLY A 36 -15.67 -7.40 -4.79
CA GLY A 36 -16.77 -6.87 -3.99
C GLY A 36 -16.65 -5.37 -3.70
N VAL A 37 -15.43 -4.82 -3.62
CA VAL A 37 -15.18 -3.38 -3.47
C VAL A 37 -15.53 -2.64 -4.76
N VAL A 38 -15.08 -3.18 -5.90
CA VAL A 38 -15.31 -2.59 -7.23
C VAL A 38 -16.79 -2.61 -7.58
N GLU A 39 -17.48 -3.75 -7.44
CA GLU A 39 -18.91 -3.89 -7.68
C GLU A 39 -19.75 -2.88 -6.87
N ASN A 40 -19.43 -2.71 -5.59
CA ASN A 40 -20.10 -1.71 -4.76
C ASN A 40 -19.82 -0.28 -5.24
N LEU A 41 -18.56 0.03 -5.56
CA LEU A 41 -18.18 1.36 -6.03
C LEU A 41 -18.85 1.70 -7.38
N GLU A 42 -18.96 0.74 -8.30
CA GLU A 42 -19.67 0.93 -9.57
C GLU A 42 -21.12 1.35 -9.32
N VAL A 43 -21.83 0.64 -8.44
CA VAL A 43 -23.23 0.97 -8.09
C VAL A 43 -23.32 2.36 -7.46
N PHE A 44 -22.44 2.70 -6.52
CA PHE A 44 -22.48 3.99 -5.82
C PHE A 44 -22.15 5.15 -6.76
N VAL A 45 -21.17 4.98 -7.62
CA VAL A 45 -20.78 5.99 -8.62
C VAL A 45 -21.90 6.20 -9.65
N GLU A 46 -22.51 5.13 -10.17
CA GLU A 46 -23.65 5.25 -11.08
C GLU A 46 -24.85 5.95 -10.42
N ALA A 47 -25.14 5.61 -9.17
CA ALA A 47 -26.23 6.24 -8.43
C ALA A 47 -25.99 7.75 -8.20
N ALA A 48 -24.75 8.14 -7.84
CA ALA A 48 -24.36 9.55 -7.69
C ALA A 48 -24.50 10.31 -9.03
N LYS A 49 -24.03 9.73 -10.12
CA LYS A 49 -24.19 10.30 -11.48
C LYS A 49 -25.67 10.47 -11.86
N TYR A 50 -26.49 9.48 -11.57
CA TYR A 50 -27.93 9.54 -11.89
C TYR A 50 -28.63 10.67 -11.15
N ARG A 51 -28.25 10.93 -9.90
CA ARG A 51 -28.81 12.02 -9.09
C ARG A 51 -28.19 13.39 -9.37
N GLY A 52 -27.02 13.44 -10.03
CA GLY A 52 -26.24 14.66 -10.25
C GLY A 52 -25.62 15.21 -8.96
N GLU A 53 -25.36 14.36 -7.98
CA GLU A 53 -24.83 14.68 -6.66
C GLU A 53 -23.38 14.19 -6.52
N PRO A 54 -22.58 14.76 -5.58
CA PRO A 54 -21.31 14.18 -5.23
C PRO A 54 -21.50 12.76 -4.68
N LEU A 55 -20.50 11.91 -4.86
CA LEU A 55 -20.46 10.61 -4.18
C LEU A 55 -20.30 10.83 -2.68
N ASP A 56 -20.89 9.98 -1.87
CA ASP A 56 -20.67 9.99 -0.42
C ASP A 56 -19.17 9.91 -0.11
N HIS A 57 -18.73 10.62 0.93
CA HIS A 57 -17.34 10.57 1.37
C HIS A 57 -16.92 9.12 1.63
N THR A 58 -15.81 8.73 1.04
CA THR A 58 -15.35 7.34 0.95
C THR A 58 -14.02 7.14 1.67
N LEU A 59 -13.93 6.14 2.55
CA LEU A 59 -12.71 5.72 3.21
C LEU A 59 -12.20 4.41 2.60
N LEU A 60 -10.99 4.43 2.06
CA LEU A 60 -10.27 3.26 1.58
C LEU A 60 -9.17 2.89 2.58
N HIS A 61 -9.25 1.71 3.18
CA HIS A 61 -8.25 1.29 4.15
C HIS A 61 -7.70 -0.11 3.86
N GLY A 62 -6.48 -0.38 4.31
CA GLY A 62 -5.79 -1.66 4.11
C GLY A 62 -4.29 -1.46 3.87
N PRO A 63 -3.52 -2.54 3.75
CA PRO A 63 -2.08 -2.51 3.53
C PRO A 63 -1.62 -1.59 2.41
N PRO A 64 -0.35 -1.15 2.39
CA PRO A 64 0.17 -0.33 1.31
C PRO A 64 0.26 -1.10 0.00
N GLY A 65 0.21 -0.40 -1.15
CA GLY A 65 0.41 -1.00 -2.47
C GLY A 65 -0.78 -1.73 -3.09
N LEU A 66 -1.98 -1.71 -2.45
CA LEU A 66 -3.18 -2.43 -2.89
C LEU A 66 -4.07 -1.66 -3.88
N GLY A 67 -3.72 -0.41 -4.23
CA GLY A 67 -4.47 0.35 -5.24
C GLY A 67 -5.43 1.40 -4.70
N LYS A 68 -5.35 1.82 -3.43
CA LYS A 68 -6.20 2.87 -2.85
C LYS A 68 -6.22 4.15 -3.71
N THR A 69 -5.07 4.70 -4.02
CA THR A 69 -4.93 5.89 -4.89
C THR A 69 -5.45 5.65 -6.30
N THR A 70 -5.29 4.44 -6.83
CA THR A 70 -5.78 4.05 -8.15
C THR A 70 -7.31 4.04 -8.18
N LEU A 71 -7.95 3.40 -7.20
CA LEU A 71 -9.41 3.40 -7.07
C LEU A 71 -9.97 4.81 -6.92
N SER A 72 -9.31 5.67 -6.14
CA SER A 72 -9.73 7.06 -5.98
C SER A 72 -9.70 7.84 -7.29
N ASN A 73 -8.67 7.61 -8.12
CA ASN A 73 -8.59 8.21 -9.44
C ASN A 73 -9.66 7.65 -10.41
N ILE A 74 -9.93 6.34 -10.33
CA ILE A 74 -11.00 5.71 -11.12
C ILE A 74 -12.36 6.31 -10.75
N ILE A 75 -12.65 6.49 -9.46
CA ILE A 75 -13.90 7.13 -9.00
C ILE A 75 -14.08 8.50 -9.67
N ALA A 76 -13.06 9.37 -9.65
CA ALA A 76 -13.14 10.68 -10.29
C ALA A 76 -13.33 10.59 -11.80
N ASN A 77 -12.61 9.69 -12.48
CA ASN A 77 -12.72 9.47 -13.93
C ASN A 77 -14.12 8.96 -14.30
N GLU A 78 -14.67 8.01 -13.56
CA GLU A 78 -16.00 7.46 -13.82
C GLU A 78 -17.12 8.49 -13.50
N LEU A 79 -16.93 9.32 -12.48
CA LEU A 79 -17.83 10.47 -12.22
C LEU A 79 -17.71 11.55 -13.30
N GLY A 80 -16.58 11.63 -14.01
CA GLY A 80 -16.30 12.67 -15.01
C GLY A 80 -16.00 14.04 -14.41
N VAL A 81 -15.37 14.07 -13.21
CA VAL A 81 -15.05 15.27 -12.43
C VAL A 81 -13.56 15.44 -12.19
N GLY A 82 -13.15 16.59 -11.66
CA GLY A 82 -11.76 16.85 -11.30
C GLY A 82 -11.26 15.97 -10.18
N PHE A 83 -9.93 15.71 -10.16
CA PHE A 83 -9.26 14.90 -9.16
C PHE A 83 -8.10 15.67 -8.54
N LYS A 84 -8.19 16.01 -7.26
CA LYS A 84 -7.11 16.67 -6.50
C LYS A 84 -6.53 15.69 -5.48
N ILE A 85 -5.20 15.68 -5.40
CA ILE A 85 -4.45 14.76 -4.54
C ILE A 85 -3.66 15.55 -3.52
N THR A 86 -3.75 15.15 -2.27
CA THR A 86 -2.89 15.60 -1.18
C THR A 86 -2.63 14.44 -0.21
N SER A 87 -1.92 14.70 0.88
CA SER A 87 -1.69 13.70 1.93
C SER A 87 -1.76 14.34 3.31
N GLY A 88 -2.07 13.53 4.34
CA GLY A 88 -2.13 14.01 5.72
C GLY A 88 -0.90 14.81 6.16
N PRO A 89 0.34 14.29 5.95
CA PRO A 89 1.56 15.01 6.31
C PRO A 89 1.79 16.37 5.61
N VAL A 90 1.19 16.59 4.46
CA VAL A 90 1.32 17.86 3.70
C VAL A 90 0.35 18.92 4.24
N LEU A 91 -0.76 18.50 4.82
CA LEU A 91 -1.77 19.37 5.41
C LEU A 91 -1.39 19.72 6.86
N ASP A 92 -0.42 20.59 7.03
CA ASP A 92 0.11 20.97 8.35
C ASP A 92 -0.78 22.01 9.07
N LYS A 93 -1.41 22.91 8.32
CA LYS A 93 -2.19 24.02 8.83
C LYS A 93 -3.60 24.08 8.21
N PRO A 94 -4.62 24.61 8.94
CA PRO A 94 -5.95 24.84 8.39
C PRO A 94 -5.98 25.60 7.06
N GLY A 95 -5.06 26.56 6.87
CA GLY A 95 -4.94 27.33 5.64
C GLY A 95 -4.57 26.48 4.43
N ASP A 96 -3.77 25.41 4.61
CA ASP A 96 -3.40 24.51 3.52
C ASP A 96 -4.63 23.72 3.04
N LEU A 97 -5.43 23.23 3.99
CA LEU A 97 -6.69 22.56 3.70
C LEU A 97 -7.69 23.52 3.03
N ALA A 98 -7.84 24.73 3.58
CA ALA A 98 -8.75 25.73 3.03
C ALA A 98 -8.40 26.10 1.59
N GLY A 99 -7.11 26.28 1.27
CA GLY A 99 -6.63 26.58 -0.08
C GLY A 99 -7.00 25.48 -1.09
N ILE A 100 -6.94 24.22 -0.67
CA ILE A 100 -7.36 23.11 -1.53
C ILE A 100 -8.89 23.08 -1.68
N LEU A 101 -9.63 23.14 -0.57
CA LEU A 101 -11.09 23.04 -0.58
C LEU A 101 -11.76 24.16 -1.40
N THR A 102 -11.30 25.40 -1.25
CA THR A 102 -11.82 26.55 -2.02
C THR A 102 -11.50 26.50 -3.51
N SER A 103 -10.56 25.67 -3.92
CA SER A 103 -10.17 25.47 -5.33
C SER A 103 -10.88 24.30 -6.01
N LEU A 104 -11.78 23.59 -5.30
CA LEU A 104 -12.55 22.48 -5.87
C LEU A 104 -13.72 23.03 -6.71
N GLU A 105 -13.93 22.43 -7.87
CA GLU A 105 -15.14 22.63 -8.66
C GLU A 105 -16.29 21.75 -8.12
N PRO A 106 -17.55 22.01 -8.51
CA PRO A 106 -18.68 21.20 -8.06
C PRO A 106 -18.49 19.70 -8.37
N ASN A 107 -18.70 18.87 -7.36
CA ASN A 107 -18.59 17.41 -7.38
C ASN A 107 -17.16 16.86 -7.57
N ASP A 108 -16.13 17.69 -7.54
CA ASP A 108 -14.74 17.24 -7.60
C ASP A 108 -14.40 16.21 -6.51
N VAL A 109 -13.44 15.36 -6.80
CA VAL A 109 -12.91 14.38 -5.83
C VAL A 109 -11.61 14.92 -5.24
N LEU A 110 -11.60 15.10 -3.93
CA LEU A 110 -10.40 15.35 -3.12
C LEU A 110 -9.91 14.03 -2.52
N PHE A 111 -8.70 13.63 -2.88
CA PHE A 111 -8.05 12.46 -2.30
C PHE A 111 -7.01 12.90 -1.26
N ILE A 112 -7.12 12.36 -0.02
CA ILE A 112 -6.14 12.56 1.05
C ILE A 112 -5.52 11.21 1.39
N ASP A 113 -4.24 11.02 1.01
CA ASP A 113 -3.48 9.84 1.39
C ASP A 113 -3.00 9.95 2.84
N GLU A 114 -2.85 8.82 3.52
CA GLU A 114 -2.44 8.73 4.92
C GLU A 114 -3.24 9.71 5.82
N ILE A 115 -4.55 9.74 5.63
CA ILE A 115 -5.48 10.68 6.30
C ILE A 115 -5.40 10.59 7.84
N HIS A 116 -4.98 9.45 8.40
CA HIS A 116 -4.76 9.28 9.83
C HIS A 116 -3.61 10.14 10.40
N ARG A 117 -2.81 10.77 9.52
CA ARG A 117 -1.70 11.66 9.91
C ARG A 117 -2.07 13.13 9.92
N LEU A 118 -3.34 13.47 9.72
CA LEU A 118 -3.84 14.83 9.90
C LEU A 118 -3.64 15.28 11.35
N SER A 119 -3.26 16.56 11.54
CA SER A 119 -3.26 17.13 12.87
C SER A 119 -4.70 17.30 13.39
N PRO A 120 -4.95 17.20 14.71
CA PRO A 120 -6.30 17.36 15.26
C PRO A 120 -6.96 18.68 14.85
N VAL A 121 -6.19 19.75 14.71
CA VAL A 121 -6.69 21.05 14.29
C VAL A 121 -7.19 21.02 12.85
N VAL A 122 -6.43 20.44 11.92
CA VAL A 122 -6.84 20.29 10.51
C VAL A 122 -8.05 19.37 10.39
N GLU A 123 -8.09 18.31 11.20
CA GLU A 123 -9.19 17.37 11.22
C GLU A 123 -10.53 18.05 11.63
N GLU A 124 -10.53 18.97 12.60
CA GLU A 124 -11.73 19.73 12.99
C GLU A 124 -12.29 20.60 11.85
N TYR A 125 -11.41 21.24 11.07
CA TYR A 125 -11.83 22.00 9.89
C TYR A 125 -12.42 21.08 8.81
N LEU A 126 -11.89 19.86 8.68
CA LEU A 126 -12.40 18.89 7.72
C LEU A 126 -13.81 18.42 8.07
N TYR A 127 -14.17 18.35 9.36
CA TYR A 127 -15.53 17.95 9.77
C TYR A 127 -16.60 18.86 9.20
N SER A 128 -16.47 20.17 9.37
CA SER A 128 -17.43 21.15 8.86
C SER A 128 -17.47 21.15 7.32
N ALA A 129 -16.32 20.96 6.69
CA ALA A 129 -16.24 20.86 5.24
C ALA A 129 -16.97 19.62 4.69
N MET A 130 -16.92 18.48 5.41
CA MET A 130 -17.59 17.24 5.00
C MET A 130 -19.11 17.27 5.26
N GLU A 131 -19.56 17.88 6.35
CA GLU A 131 -20.98 17.88 6.74
C GLU A 131 -21.78 18.98 6.07
N ASP A 132 -21.23 20.20 6.10
CA ASP A 132 -21.98 21.42 5.71
C ASP A 132 -21.44 22.10 4.45
N TYR A 133 -20.39 21.58 3.84
CA TYR A 133 -19.65 22.21 2.75
C TYR A 133 -19.26 23.65 3.09
N ARG A 134 -18.74 23.87 4.30
CA ARG A 134 -18.31 25.15 4.84
C ARG A 134 -17.01 25.01 5.61
N ILE A 135 -16.27 26.11 5.67
CA ILE A 135 -15.05 26.19 6.47
C ILE A 135 -15.01 27.55 7.17
N ASP A 136 -14.75 27.55 8.49
CA ASP A 136 -14.60 28.75 9.29
C ASP A 136 -13.12 29.06 9.50
N ILE A 137 -12.61 30.14 8.91
CA ILE A 137 -11.21 30.52 9.02
C ILE A 137 -11.05 31.65 10.03
N MET A 138 -10.22 31.44 11.05
CA MET A 138 -9.83 32.45 12.02
C MET A 138 -8.80 33.39 11.40
N ILE A 139 -9.11 34.70 11.28
CA ILE A 139 -8.22 35.70 10.68
C ILE A 139 -7.23 36.25 11.70
N ASP A 140 -7.64 36.42 12.96
CA ASP A 140 -6.84 36.98 14.03
C ASP A 140 -6.76 36.10 15.25
N LYS A 141 -5.74 36.30 16.07
CA LYS A 141 -5.58 35.64 17.38
C LYS A 141 -5.83 36.66 18.50
N GLY A 142 -6.57 36.25 19.54
CA GLY A 142 -6.84 37.05 20.73
C GLY A 142 -8.27 37.55 20.88
N PRO A 143 -8.51 38.51 21.77
CA PRO A 143 -9.91 38.98 22.09
C PRO A 143 -10.64 39.61 20.91
N SER A 144 -9.96 40.00 19.84
CA SER A 144 -10.53 40.58 18.62
C SER A 144 -10.56 39.59 17.46
N ALA A 145 -10.38 38.30 17.74
CA ALA A 145 -10.42 37.27 16.72
C ALA A 145 -11.75 37.28 15.97
N ARG A 146 -11.66 37.27 14.64
CA ARG A 146 -12.81 37.19 13.74
C ARG A 146 -12.71 35.92 12.94
N SER A 147 -13.82 35.21 12.78
CA SER A 147 -13.95 34.13 11.84
C SER A 147 -14.62 34.61 10.56
N ILE A 148 -14.14 34.12 9.43
CA ILE A 148 -14.84 34.22 8.14
C ILE A 148 -15.29 32.80 7.79
N GLN A 149 -16.60 32.67 7.55
CA GLN A 149 -17.19 31.46 6.99
C GLN A 149 -17.12 31.52 5.48
N ILE A 150 -16.59 30.47 4.86
CA ILE A 150 -16.47 30.31 3.42
C ILE A 150 -17.32 29.10 3.02
N ASP A 151 -18.29 29.33 2.13
CA ASP A 151 -19.04 28.25 1.50
C ASP A 151 -18.18 27.56 0.46
N LEU A 152 -18.25 26.21 0.41
CA LEU A 152 -17.51 25.36 -0.50
C LEU A 152 -18.46 24.75 -1.54
N ASN A 153 -17.94 24.46 -2.71
CA ASN A 153 -18.66 23.61 -3.65
C ASN A 153 -18.83 22.21 -3.06
N PRO A 154 -19.99 21.54 -3.25
CA PRO A 154 -20.13 20.14 -2.90
C PRO A 154 -19.04 19.29 -3.54
N PHE A 155 -18.40 18.42 -2.78
CA PHE A 155 -17.29 17.60 -3.22
C PHE A 155 -17.33 16.21 -2.59
N THR A 156 -16.60 15.28 -3.16
CA THR A 156 -16.37 13.96 -2.58
C THR A 156 -14.98 13.91 -1.94
N LEU A 157 -14.91 13.60 -0.64
CA LEU A 157 -13.66 13.26 0.00
C LEU A 157 -13.41 11.76 -0.12
N VAL A 158 -12.26 11.38 -0.66
CA VAL A 158 -11.76 10.01 -0.59
C VAL A 158 -10.53 9.99 0.33
N GLY A 159 -10.70 9.46 1.54
CA GLY A 159 -9.60 9.26 2.49
C GLY A 159 -8.94 7.89 2.27
N ALA A 160 -7.62 7.84 2.33
CA ALA A 160 -6.88 6.57 2.34
C ALA A 160 -6.04 6.44 3.60
N THR A 161 -5.97 5.22 4.14
CA THR A 161 -5.13 4.93 5.31
C THR A 161 -4.65 3.49 5.33
N THR A 162 -3.43 3.29 5.82
CA THR A 162 -2.90 1.98 6.19
C THR A 162 -3.28 1.59 7.63
N ARG A 163 -3.69 2.56 8.45
CA ARG A 163 -3.95 2.42 9.88
C ARG A 163 -5.32 2.96 10.26
N SER A 164 -6.38 2.27 9.85
CA SER A 164 -7.77 2.69 10.16
C SER A 164 -8.06 2.83 11.66
N GLY A 165 -7.33 2.10 12.51
CA GLY A 165 -7.43 2.20 13.96
C GLY A 165 -6.94 3.52 14.56
N LEU A 166 -6.13 4.31 13.83
CA LEU A 166 -5.64 5.62 14.26
C LEU A 166 -6.57 6.77 13.88
N LEU A 167 -7.58 6.54 13.04
CA LEU A 167 -8.59 7.54 12.74
C LEU A 167 -9.44 7.81 13.98
N THR A 168 -9.71 9.09 14.25
CA THR A 168 -10.65 9.47 15.30
C THR A 168 -12.06 8.96 14.99
N ALA A 169 -12.84 8.65 16.02
CA ALA A 169 -14.20 8.19 15.84
C ALA A 169 -15.08 9.24 15.10
N PRO A 170 -14.98 10.56 15.37
CA PRO A 170 -15.69 11.57 14.64
C PRO A 170 -15.38 11.60 13.14
N LEU A 171 -14.11 11.52 12.75
CA LEU A 171 -13.73 11.50 11.33
C LEU A 171 -14.26 10.24 10.64
N ARG A 172 -14.12 9.09 11.28
CA ARG A 172 -14.59 7.81 10.72
C ARG A 172 -16.10 7.81 10.48
N ALA A 173 -16.88 8.39 11.40
CA ALA A 173 -18.35 8.43 11.29
C ALA A 173 -18.86 9.29 10.11
N ARG A 174 -18.04 10.18 9.57
CA ARG A 174 -18.36 11.05 8.44
C ARG A 174 -18.16 10.41 7.07
N PHE A 175 -17.54 9.24 7.02
CA PHE A 175 -17.43 8.46 5.80
C PHE A 175 -18.67 7.57 5.63
N GLY A 176 -19.52 7.90 4.66
CA GLY A 176 -20.70 7.10 4.31
C GLY A 176 -20.33 5.76 3.68
N ILE A 177 -19.19 5.72 2.97
CA ILE A 177 -18.66 4.52 2.32
C ILE A 177 -17.34 4.14 2.98
N ASN A 178 -17.23 2.90 3.48
CA ASN A 178 -16.02 2.40 4.13
C ASN A 178 -15.63 1.05 3.53
N LEU A 179 -14.48 1.00 2.84
CA LEU A 179 -14.05 -0.13 2.04
C LEU A 179 -12.67 -0.61 2.46
N HIS A 180 -12.58 -1.89 2.79
CA HIS A 180 -11.33 -2.57 3.13
C HIS A 180 -10.74 -3.25 1.90
N LEU A 181 -9.48 -2.95 1.58
CA LEU A 181 -8.72 -3.61 0.54
C LEU A 181 -7.86 -4.71 1.16
N GLU A 182 -7.89 -5.88 0.54
CA GLU A 182 -7.16 -7.06 0.98
C GLU A 182 -6.00 -7.38 0.04
N TYR A 183 -5.08 -8.23 0.51
CA TYR A 183 -4.03 -8.74 -0.35
C TYR A 183 -4.62 -9.53 -1.53
N TYR A 184 -3.95 -9.44 -2.66
CA TYR A 184 -4.34 -10.10 -3.90
C TYR A 184 -3.83 -11.55 -3.92
N ASP A 185 -4.65 -12.44 -4.45
CA ASP A 185 -4.20 -13.80 -4.76
C ASP A 185 -3.24 -13.80 -5.97
N PRO A 186 -2.38 -14.85 -6.08
CA PRO A 186 -1.40 -14.93 -7.16
C PRO A 186 -2.03 -14.96 -8.57
N ALA A 187 -3.23 -15.52 -8.74
CA ALA A 187 -3.89 -15.59 -10.04
C ALA A 187 -4.35 -14.21 -10.51
N THR A 188 -4.85 -13.38 -9.60
CA THR A 188 -5.18 -11.98 -9.88
C THR A 188 -3.94 -11.15 -10.16
N LEU A 189 -2.86 -11.33 -9.39
CA LEU A 189 -1.57 -10.65 -9.67
C LEU A 189 -0.98 -11.05 -11.01
N GLN A 190 -1.11 -12.32 -11.42
CA GLN A 190 -0.69 -12.77 -12.76
C GLN A 190 -1.41 -11.98 -13.87
N LYS A 191 -2.72 -11.75 -13.74
CA LYS A 191 -3.47 -10.92 -14.70
C LYS A 191 -2.93 -9.49 -14.75
N ILE A 192 -2.65 -8.90 -13.59
CA ILE A 192 -2.07 -7.54 -13.49
C ILE A 192 -0.69 -7.50 -14.15
N ILE A 193 0.18 -8.48 -13.90
CA ILE A 193 1.52 -8.57 -14.48
C ILE A 193 1.42 -8.68 -16.01
N LYS A 194 0.57 -9.56 -16.54
CA LYS A 194 0.35 -9.70 -17.99
C LYS A 194 -0.15 -8.42 -18.64
N ARG A 195 -1.13 -7.76 -18.03
CA ARG A 195 -1.61 -6.45 -18.49
C ARG A 195 -0.49 -5.41 -18.48
N SER A 196 0.29 -5.35 -17.42
CA SER A 196 1.42 -4.42 -17.30
C SER A 196 2.51 -4.71 -18.33
N ALA A 197 2.85 -5.99 -18.56
CA ALA A 197 3.79 -6.40 -19.59
C ALA A 197 3.33 -6.01 -21.01
N MET A 198 2.03 -6.17 -21.29
CA MET A 198 1.43 -5.73 -22.56
C MET A 198 1.54 -4.21 -22.76
N LEU A 199 1.23 -3.42 -21.72
CA LEU A 199 1.35 -1.95 -21.77
C LEU A 199 2.80 -1.51 -21.97
N LEU A 200 3.75 -2.25 -21.40
CA LEU A 200 5.20 -2.03 -21.55
C LEU A 200 5.76 -2.58 -22.86
N LYS A 201 4.93 -3.27 -23.66
CA LYS A 201 5.32 -3.93 -24.93
C LYS A 201 6.46 -4.95 -24.71
N VAL A 202 6.42 -5.69 -23.61
CA VAL A 202 7.40 -6.73 -23.27
C VAL A 202 6.70 -8.08 -23.30
N PRO A 203 7.13 -9.01 -24.18
CA PRO A 203 6.61 -10.38 -24.19
C PRO A 203 6.95 -11.08 -22.87
N ILE A 204 5.99 -11.83 -22.33
CA ILE A 204 6.16 -12.59 -21.08
C ILE A 204 5.50 -13.96 -21.21
N GLU A 205 6.21 -15.01 -20.79
CA GLU A 205 5.65 -16.36 -20.69
C GLU A 205 4.73 -16.50 -19.49
N ASP A 206 3.76 -17.40 -19.60
CA ASP A 206 2.76 -17.61 -18.54
C ASP A 206 3.39 -18.10 -17.24
N GLU A 207 4.35 -19.00 -17.33
CA GLU A 207 5.12 -19.54 -16.21
C GLU A 207 5.95 -18.45 -15.51
N ALA A 208 6.54 -17.53 -16.27
CA ALA A 208 7.25 -16.38 -15.74
C ALA A 208 6.33 -15.44 -14.99
N ALA A 209 5.13 -15.16 -15.54
CA ALA A 209 4.14 -14.33 -14.89
C ALA A 209 3.60 -14.96 -13.59
N VAL A 210 3.40 -16.28 -13.56
CA VAL A 210 3.06 -17.04 -12.34
C VAL A 210 4.15 -16.90 -11.28
N GLU A 211 5.41 -17.08 -11.68
CA GLU A 211 6.55 -17.03 -10.76
C GLU A 211 6.72 -15.64 -10.13
N ILE A 212 6.62 -14.59 -10.94
CA ILE A 212 6.65 -13.21 -10.43
C ILE A 212 5.46 -12.95 -9.51
N SER A 213 4.25 -13.40 -9.87
CA SER A 213 3.04 -13.17 -9.06
C SER A 213 3.13 -13.81 -7.67
N ARG A 214 3.66 -15.02 -7.57
CA ARG A 214 3.84 -15.73 -6.29
C ARG A 214 4.78 -14.99 -5.34
N ARG A 215 5.80 -14.33 -5.89
CA ARG A 215 6.79 -13.58 -5.08
C ARG A 215 6.42 -12.10 -4.89
N SER A 216 5.24 -11.70 -5.37
CA SER A 216 4.77 -10.30 -5.30
C SER A 216 4.07 -9.93 -3.98
N ARG A 217 4.09 -10.81 -2.99
CA ARG A 217 3.61 -10.53 -1.63
C ARG A 217 2.16 -10.02 -1.57
N GLY A 218 1.32 -10.49 -2.46
CA GLY A 218 -0.08 -10.09 -2.51
C GLY A 218 -0.31 -8.62 -2.92
N THR A 219 0.70 -7.90 -3.45
CA THR A 219 0.55 -6.46 -3.76
C THR A 219 0.86 -6.13 -5.23
N PRO A 220 -0.05 -5.42 -5.93
CA PRO A 220 0.19 -4.95 -7.29
C PRO A 220 1.42 -4.05 -7.46
N ARG A 221 1.75 -3.23 -6.44
CA ARG A 221 2.94 -2.38 -6.47
C ARG A 221 4.22 -3.21 -6.58
N ILE A 222 4.37 -4.23 -5.73
CA ILE A 222 5.53 -5.12 -5.76
C ILE A 222 5.55 -5.92 -7.05
N ALA A 223 4.39 -6.43 -7.52
CA ALA A 223 4.28 -7.15 -8.78
C ALA A 223 4.83 -6.33 -9.96
N ASN A 224 4.44 -5.07 -10.07
CA ASN A 224 4.93 -4.16 -11.11
C ASN A 224 6.41 -3.80 -10.94
N SER A 225 6.88 -3.64 -9.71
CA SER A 225 8.29 -3.40 -9.41
C SER A 225 9.15 -4.60 -9.84
N LEU A 226 8.73 -5.81 -9.48
CA LEU A 226 9.42 -7.05 -9.91
C LEU A 226 9.39 -7.21 -11.43
N LEU A 227 8.23 -7.01 -12.08
CA LEU A 227 8.12 -7.07 -13.53
C LEU A 227 9.12 -6.12 -14.21
N ARG A 228 9.27 -4.90 -13.70
CA ARG A 228 10.22 -3.93 -14.22
C ARG A 228 11.66 -4.45 -14.14
N ARG A 229 12.06 -5.00 -12.99
CA ARG A 229 13.43 -5.53 -12.82
C ARG A 229 13.66 -6.76 -13.67
N VAL A 230 12.70 -7.68 -13.71
CA VAL A 230 12.81 -8.88 -14.57
C VAL A 230 12.91 -8.50 -16.05
N ARG A 231 12.19 -7.45 -16.49
CA ARG A 231 12.33 -6.89 -17.83
C ARG A 231 13.75 -6.41 -18.10
N ASP A 232 14.38 -5.70 -17.16
CA ASP A 232 15.76 -5.22 -17.32
C ASP A 232 16.72 -6.40 -17.56
N PHE A 233 16.51 -7.53 -16.83
CA PHE A 233 17.27 -8.78 -17.08
C PHE A 233 16.94 -9.39 -18.44
N ALA A 234 15.69 -9.41 -18.86
CA ALA A 234 15.31 -9.94 -20.18
C ALA A 234 15.97 -9.17 -21.32
N GLN A 235 16.10 -7.87 -21.20
CA GLN A 235 16.74 -7.00 -22.19
C GLN A 235 18.27 -7.18 -22.23
N VAL A 236 18.92 -7.38 -21.08
CA VAL A 236 20.39 -7.41 -21.00
C VAL A 236 20.95 -8.82 -21.08
N LYS A 237 20.25 -9.81 -20.53
CA LYS A 237 20.71 -11.22 -20.43
C LYS A 237 19.94 -12.17 -21.34
N GLY A 238 18.87 -11.73 -21.98
CA GLY A 238 18.02 -12.49 -22.88
C GLY A 238 17.84 -11.81 -24.22
N ASN A 239 16.74 -12.14 -24.89
CA ASN A 239 16.31 -11.60 -26.17
C ASN A 239 15.21 -10.55 -26.08
N GLY A 240 14.95 -10.03 -24.88
CA GLY A 240 13.86 -9.08 -24.60
C GLY A 240 12.54 -9.74 -24.19
N THR A 241 12.44 -11.08 -24.23
CA THR A 241 11.28 -11.83 -23.74
C THR A 241 11.51 -12.25 -22.29
N ILE A 242 10.53 -12.06 -21.44
CA ILE A 242 10.56 -12.54 -20.05
C ILE A 242 10.18 -14.03 -20.06
N THR A 243 11.18 -14.90 -20.09
CA THR A 243 11.01 -16.35 -19.94
C THR A 243 11.04 -16.75 -18.47
N TYR A 244 10.60 -17.98 -18.17
CA TYR A 244 10.70 -18.53 -16.81
C TYR A 244 12.13 -18.49 -16.26
N ASP A 245 13.13 -18.87 -17.06
CA ASP A 245 14.54 -18.89 -16.66
C ASP A 245 15.07 -17.47 -16.35
N ILE A 246 14.70 -16.49 -17.17
CA ILE A 246 15.05 -15.09 -16.92
C ILE A 246 14.38 -14.58 -15.63
N ALA A 247 13.13 -14.92 -15.40
CA ALA A 247 12.45 -14.55 -14.16
C ALA A 247 13.14 -15.14 -12.93
N GLN A 248 13.48 -16.42 -12.95
CA GLN A 248 14.21 -17.09 -11.88
C GLN A 248 15.61 -16.46 -11.65
N MET A 249 16.35 -16.20 -12.73
CA MET A 249 17.66 -15.55 -12.66
C MET A 249 17.55 -14.17 -12.00
N ALA A 250 16.60 -13.36 -12.44
CA ALA A 250 16.39 -12.00 -11.91
C ALA A 250 15.97 -12.01 -10.44
N LEU A 251 14.98 -12.82 -10.07
CA LEU A 251 14.48 -12.93 -8.69
C LEU A 251 15.57 -13.42 -7.73
N LYS A 252 16.41 -14.38 -8.18
CA LYS A 252 17.59 -14.83 -7.42
C LYS A 252 18.62 -13.73 -7.26
N ALA A 253 18.90 -12.96 -8.32
CA ALA A 253 19.84 -11.84 -8.26
C ALA A 253 19.37 -10.68 -7.37
N LEU A 254 18.04 -10.56 -7.19
CA LEU A 254 17.40 -9.60 -6.28
C LEU A 254 17.26 -10.13 -4.84
N ASN A 255 17.82 -11.30 -4.53
CA ASN A 255 17.70 -11.96 -3.22
C ASN A 255 16.24 -12.19 -2.77
N ILE A 256 15.34 -12.45 -3.71
CA ILE A 256 13.93 -12.74 -3.43
C ILE A 256 13.74 -14.25 -3.49
N ASP A 257 13.36 -14.84 -2.39
CA ASP A 257 13.17 -16.28 -2.28
C ASP A 257 11.83 -16.77 -2.83
N GLN A 258 11.57 -18.08 -2.71
CA GLN A 258 10.35 -18.71 -3.21
C GLN A 258 9.05 -18.23 -2.51
N TYR A 259 9.14 -17.65 -1.33
CA TYR A 259 8.03 -17.07 -0.57
C TYR A 259 7.90 -15.56 -0.79
N GLY A 260 8.79 -14.95 -1.58
CA GLY A 260 8.83 -13.50 -1.76
C GLY A 260 9.50 -12.76 -0.59
N LEU A 261 10.23 -13.48 0.28
CA LEU A 261 11.05 -12.85 1.31
C LEU A 261 12.28 -12.21 0.67
N ASP A 262 12.53 -10.96 1.05
CA ASP A 262 13.74 -10.24 0.64
C ASP A 262 14.85 -10.28 1.70
N GLU A 263 15.91 -9.54 1.49
CA GLU A 263 17.07 -9.51 2.38
C GLU A 263 16.70 -9.03 3.78
N ILE A 264 15.83 -8.01 3.91
CA ILE A 264 15.45 -7.47 5.22
C ILE A 264 14.54 -8.44 5.97
N ASP A 265 13.58 -9.08 5.29
CA ASP A 265 12.78 -10.14 5.91
C ASP A 265 13.66 -11.25 6.46
N ASN A 266 14.62 -11.69 5.64
CA ASN A 266 15.57 -12.71 6.04
C ASN A 266 16.43 -12.25 7.24
N LYS A 267 16.87 -10.99 7.27
CA LYS A 267 17.59 -10.42 8.42
C LYS A 267 16.70 -10.37 9.67
N ILE A 268 15.42 -9.99 9.55
CA ILE A 268 14.47 -10.00 10.68
C ILE A 268 14.35 -11.40 11.26
N LEU A 269 13.97 -12.37 10.43
CA LEU A 269 13.69 -13.74 10.89
C LEU A 269 14.95 -14.42 11.44
N THR A 270 16.09 -14.34 10.75
CA THR A 270 17.35 -14.93 11.23
C THR A 270 17.86 -14.25 12.51
N THR A 271 17.69 -12.93 12.64
CA THR A 271 18.04 -12.22 13.86
C THR A 271 17.21 -12.72 15.06
N ILE A 272 15.89 -12.91 14.88
CA ILE A 272 15.04 -13.45 15.96
C ILE A 272 15.43 -14.90 16.29
N ILE A 273 15.72 -15.72 15.30
CA ILE A 273 16.13 -17.12 15.50
C ILE A 273 17.49 -17.19 16.21
N ASP A 274 18.50 -16.60 15.61
CA ASP A 274 19.90 -16.84 16.00
C ASP A 274 20.33 -16.02 17.22
N LYS A 275 19.86 -14.75 17.34
CA LYS A 275 20.23 -13.86 18.46
C LYS A 275 19.27 -13.93 19.64
N PHE A 276 17.97 -14.18 19.37
CA PHE A 276 16.92 -14.13 20.40
C PHE A 276 16.19 -15.46 20.61
N ARG A 277 16.77 -16.57 20.15
CA ARG A 277 16.25 -17.96 20.35
C ARG A 277 14.78 -18.11 19.96
N GLY A 278 14.38 -17.43 18.84
CA GLY A 278 13.01 -17.46 18.35
C GLY A 278 12.04 -16.48 19.02
N GLY A 279 12.49 -15.69 19.96
CA GLY A 279 11.69 -14.70 20.67
C GLY A 279 11.10 -15.21 22.00
N PRO A 280 10.24 -14.42 22.68
CA PRO A 280 9.70 -13.13 22.22
C PRO A 280 10.70 -11.95 22.32
N VAL A 281 10.69 -11.06 21.34
CA VAL A 281 11.57 -9.89 21.27
C VAL A 281 10.80 -8.63 20.85
N GLY A 282 11.12 -7.47 21.44
CA GLY A 282 10.49 -6.20 21.12
C GLY A 282 10.87 -5.69 19.73
N VAL A 283 9.96 -4.97 19.05
CA VAL A 283 10.21 -4.42 17.71
C VAL A 283 11.42 -3.49 17.67
N SER A 284 11.58 -2.62 18.67
CA SER A 284 12.73 -1.70 18.77
C SER A 284 14.07 -2.44 18.85
N THR A 285 14.09 -3.58 19.57
CA THR A 285 15.28 -4.42 19.66
C THR A 285 15.61 -5.10 18.32
N ILE A 286 14.60 -5.59 17.61
CA ILE A 286 14.76 -6.15 16.26
C ILE A 286 15.31 -5.08 15.33
N ALA A 287 14.64 -3.92 15.28
CA ALA A 287 15.00 -2.79 14.42
C ALA A 287 16.45 -2.35 14.63
N THR A 288 16.86 -2.14 15.90
CA THR A 288 18.25 -1.83 16.23
C THR A 288 19.22 -2.92 15.77
N ALA A 289 18.85 -4.19 15.92
CA ALA A 289 19.73 -5.32 15.59
C ALA A 289 19.95 -5.50 14.08
N ILE A 290 19.04 -5.03 13.24
CA ILE A 290 19.12 -5.10 11.77
C ILE A 290 19.49 -3.76 11.11
N GLY A 291 19.53 -2.66 11.88
CA GLY A 291 19.85 -1.32 11.39
C GLY A 291 18.68 -0.60 10.71
N GLU A 292 17.42 -0.89 11.13
CA GLU A 292 16.20 -0.30 10.59
C GLU A 292 15.45 0.55 11.61
N ASP A 293 14.48 1.35 11.14
CA ASP A 293 13.52 2.04 12.02
C ASP A 293 12.43 1.08 12.53
N GLY A 294 12.04 1.23 13.79
CA GLY A 294 11.03 0.38 14.40
C GLY A 294 9.65 0.48 13.76
N GLY A 295 9.26 1.68 13.34
CA GLY A 295 8.02 1.91 12.60
C GLY A 295 8.04 1.23 11.24
N THR A 296 9.16 1.29 10.53
CA THR A 296 9.34 0.59 9.25
C THR A 296 9.20 -0.93 9.42
N VAL A 297 9.83 -1.51 10.45
CA VAL A 297 9.67 -2.95 10.75
C VAL A 297 8.20 -3.29 10.98
N GLU A 298 7.49 -2.49 11.77
CA GLU A 298 6.10 -2.75 12.16
C GLU A 298 5.09 -2.55 11.03
N GLU A 299 5.32 -1.57 10.16
CA GLU A 299 4.36 -1.19 9.12
C GLU A 299 4.60 -1.88 7.77
N VAL A 300 5.87 -2.15 7.45
CA VAL A 300 6.25 -2.61 6.12
C VAL A 300 6.58 -4.10 6.09
N TYR A 301 7.34 -4.58 7.07
CA TYR A 301 7.85 -5.96 7.08
C TYR A 301 6.95 -6.94 7.85
N GLU A 302 6.61 -6.59 9.08
CA GLU A 302 5.86 -7.47 9.98
C GLU A 302 4.51 -7.97 9.43
N PRO A 303 3.67 -7.13 8.77
CA PRO A 303 2.37 -7.59 8.28
C PRO A 303 2.45 -8.75 7.29
N PHE A 304 3.40 -8.72 6.39
CA PHE A 304 3.62 -9.80 5.43
C PHE A 304 4.15 -11.06 6.11
N LEU A 305 5.13 -10.93 7.00
CA LEU A 305 5.70 -12.06 7.72
C LEU A 305 4.67 -12.75 8.61
N ILE A 306 3.71 -12.00 9.16
CA ILE A 306 2.59 -12.55 9.94
C ILE A 306 1.59 -13.25 9.02
N MET A 307 1.23 -12.63 7.89
CA MET A 307 0.29 -13.19 6.91
C MET A 307 0.80 -14.52 6.35
N GLU A 308 2.08 -14.61 6.00
CA GLU A 308 2.72 -15.82 5.50
C GLU A 308 3.02 -16.84 6.62
N GLY A 309 2.73 -16.49 7.87
CA GLY A 309 2.88 -17.39 9.00
C GLY A 309 4.32 -17.60 9.49
N PHE A 310 5.28 -16.74 9.09
CA PHE A 310 6.67 -16.80 9.58
C PHE A 310 6.84 -16.18 10.96
N LEU A 311 6.01 -15.17 11.28
CA LEU A 311 6.08 -14.38 12.51
C LEU A 311 4.74 -14.38 13.23
N LYS A 312 4.75 -14.31 14.55
CA LYS A 312 3.56 -14.05 15.38
C LYS A 312 3.81 -12.96 16.38
N ARG A 313 2.78 -12.12 16.60
CA ARG A 313 2.79 -11.07 17.61
C ARG A 313 2.23 -11.61 18.93
N THR A 314 2.92 -11.37 20.02
CA THR A 314 2.49 -11.72 21.37
C THR A 314 2.54 -10.50 22.28
N PRO A 315 1.89 -10.52 23.47
CA PRO A 315 1.98 -9.42 24.43
C PRO A 315 3.42 -9.10 24.89
N ARG A 316 4.33 -10.08 24.77
CA ARG A 316 5.75 -9.92 25.17
C ARG A 316 6.66 -9.50 24.01
N GLY A 317 6.15 -9.50 22.78
CA GLY A 317 6.93 -9.18 21.58
C GLY A 317 6.70 -10.16 20.43
N ARG A 318 7.60 -10.14 19.46
CA ARG A 318 7.56 -10.93 18.22
C ARG A 318 8.25 -12.27 18.43
N MET A 319 7.66 -13.32 17.89
CA MET A 319 8.21 -14.67 17.89
C MET A 319 8.13 -15.26 16.50
N VAL A 320 9.16 -15.98 16.08
CA VAL A 320 9.11 -16.79 14.87
C VAL A 320 8.28 -18.04 15.07
N THR A 321 7.77 -18.60 13.99
CA THR A 321 6.98 -19.83 13.98
C THR A 321 7.85 -21.03 13.59
N GLU A 322 7.29 -22.23 13.66
CA GLU A 322 7.96 -23.44 13.15
C GLU A 322 8.25 -23.37 11.65
N LEU A 323 7.39 -22.65 10.88
CA LEU A 323 7.61 -22.45 9.45
C LEU A 323 8.91 -21.68 9.19
N ALA A 324 9.19 -20.65 9.99
CA ALA A 324 10.45 -19.92 9.88
C ALA A 324 11.65 -20.80 10.19
N TYR A 325 11.59 -21.61 11.23
CA TYR A 325 12.68 -22.55 11.53
C TYR A 325 12.92 -23.56 10.40
N LYS A 326 11.85 -24.14 9.84
CA LYS A 326 11.92 -25.06 8.70
C LYS A 326 12.52 -24.40 7.46
N HIS A 327 12.12 -23.16 7.18
CA HIS A 327 12.62 -22.40 6.04
C HIS A 327 14.14 -22.21 6.06
N TYR A 328 14.71 -21.95 7.25
CA TYR A 328 16.16 -21.79 7.42
C TYR A 328 16.90 -23.08 7.81
N ASN A 329 16.25 -24.24 7.76
CA ASN A 329 16.81 -25.51 8.22
C ASN A 329 17.38 -25.42 9.65
N ARG A 330 16.67 -24.74 10.55
CA ARG A 330 17.00 -24.58 11.98
C ARG A 330 16.05 -25.43 12.83
N ASN A 331 16.55 -25.87 13.99
CA ASN A 331 15.73 -26.57 14.97
C ASN A 331 15.30 -25.61 16.11
N PRO A 332 13.99 -25.52 16.43
CA PRO A 332 13.49 -24.73 17.57
C PRO A 332 14.15 -25.09 18.92
N TYR A 333 14.68 -26.29 19.04
CA TYR A 333 15.26 -26.83 20.28
C TYR A 333 16.80 -26.86 20.31
N GLY A 334 17.49 -26.15 19.40
CA GLY A 334 18.92 -25.92 19.48
C GLY A 334 19.83 -27.01 18.91
N GLY A 335 19.31 -27.88 18.03
CA GLY A 335 20.12 -28.87 17.28
C GLY A 335 20.00 -28.62 15.76
N ASN A 336 21.09 -28.84 15.01
CA ASN A 336 21.03 -28.87 13.55
C ASN A 336 20.19 -30.06 13.10
N ILE A 337 19.22 -29.87 12.21
CA ILE A 337 18.32 -30.91 11.65
C ILE A 337 19.11 -32.06 10.93
N MET A 338 20.36 -31.82 10.57
CA MET A 338 21.18 -32.81 9.85
C MET A 338 21.68 -34.01 10.67
N GLN A 339 21.28 -34.20 11.93
CA GLN A 339 21.76 -35.33 12.76
C GLN A 339 20.69 -36.34 13.19
N GLN A 340 19.44 -36.19 12.76
CA GLN A 340 18.37 -37.12 13.21
C GLN A 340 18.00 -38.22 12.23
N ASP A 341 18.47 -38.20 10.99
CA ASP A 341 18.16 -39.26 9.97
C ASP A 341 19.20 -40.38 9.89
N LEU A 342 20.05 -40.58 10.91
CA LEU A 342 21.06 -41.62 10.90
C LEU A 342 20.80 -42.82 11.81
N PHE A 343 19.64 -42.86 12.48
CA PHE A 343 19.28 -43.97 13.39
C PHE A 343 17.75 -44.29 13.40
N ASP A 344 17.12 -44.42 12.22
CA ASP A 344 15.87 -45.17 12.03
C ASP A 344 15.99 -46.13 10.85
#